data_be44b9052dd1cae1a8b2d0fa3f1ae814
#
_entry.id   be44b9052dd1cae1a8b2d0fa3f1ae814
#
_cell.length_a   1.000
_cell.length_b   1.000
_cell.length_c   1.000
_cell.angle_alpha   90.00
_cell.angle_beta   90.00
_cell.angle_gamma   90.00
#
_symmetry.space_group_name_H-M   'P 1'
#
loop_
_entity.id
_entity.type
_entity.pdbx_description
1 polymer ?
#
loop_
_entity_poly.entity_id
_entity_poly.type
_entity_poly.pdbx_seq_one_letter_code
_entity_poly.pdbx_strand_id
1 'polypeptide(L)'
;MYLDEHLTWKHHINFVCKQIAKSVGILSRTRFYLSCKTKLMLYYTLIYPYITYCNSTWSSTYVSNLNRIYSLQKRAVRAVTNSEYRAHTAPLFTKLKILDIFQINTLDIAKFMFCYHNNLLPPLFLNLFMTNSQVHKYDTRTAGNYRVHPCRTNIKKFTILYQGPKVWNCLPACITNLSSFPTFKNKVLEFLLK
;
A
#
# COMPACT_ATOMS: atom_id res chain seq x y z
N MET A 1 8.39 8.77 -12.85
CA MET A 1 8.35 7.30 -12.70
C MET A 1 9.22 6.69 -13.80
N TYR A 2 10.02 5.63 -13.50
CA TYR A 2 10.86 4.95 -14.49
C TYR A 2 10.19 3.62 -14.87
N LEU A 3 9.91 3.42 -16.13
CA LEU A 3 9.36 2.20 -16.69
C LEU A 3 10.49 1.42 -17.38
N ASP A 4 10.51 0.11 -17.19
CA ASP A 4 11.39 -0.82 -17.88
C ASP A 4 10.54 -1.77 -18.74
N GLU A 5 11.12 -2.30 -19.82
CA GLU A 5 10.46 -3.16 -20.81
C GLU A 5 9.73 -4.36 -20.20
N HIS A 6 10.29 -4.90 -19.12
CA HIS A 6 9.74 -6.07 -18.44
C HIS A 6 8.86 -5.73 -17.22
N LEU A 7 8.56 -4.44 -16.97
CA LEU A 7 7.78 -3.96 -15.80
C LEU A 7 8.29 -4.52 -14.47
N THR A 8 9.62 -4.65 -14.33
CA THR A 8 10.22 -5.18 -13.10
C THR A 8 10.33 -4.15 -12.00
N TRP A 9 10.19 -2.87 -12.35
CA TRP A 9 10.27 -1.71 -11.46
C TRP A 9 11.61 -1.54 -10.74
N LYS A 10 12.64 -2.32 -11.09
CA LYS A 10 13.95 -2.29 -10.41
C LYS A 10 14.61 -0.90 -10.47
N HIS A 11 14.57 -0.26 -11.64
CA HIS A 11 15.15 1.07 -11.84
C HIS A 11 14.42 2.12 -11.01
N HIS A 12 13.08 2.08 -11.01
CA HIS A 12 12.27 2.99 -10.22
C HIS A 12 12.50 2.79 -8.72
N ILE A 13 12.48 1.56 -8.23
CA ILE A 13 12.71 1.23 -6.82
C ILE A 13 14.12 1.63 -6.39
N ASN A 14 15.13 1.46 -7.23
CA ASN A 14 16.49 1.94 -6.97
C ASN A 14 16.52 3.47 -6.79
N PHE A 15 15.82 4.22 -7.64
CA PHE A 15 15.69 5.66 -7.51
C PHE A 15 15.00 6.05 -6.20
N VAL A 16 13.83 5.44 -5.89
CA VAL A 16 13.09 5.68 -4.65
C VAL A 16 13.96 5.38 -3.43
N CYS A 17 14.66 4.25 -3.41
CA CYS A 17 15.57 3.88 -2.32
C CYS A 17 16.69 4.93 -2.14
N LYS A 18 17.28 5.45 -3.22
CA LYS A 18 18.30 6.50 -3.14
C LYS A 18 17.74 7.79 -2.51
N GLN A 19 16.54 8.22 -2.89
CA GLN A 19 15.93 9.41 -2.32
C GLN A 19 15.56 9.23 -0.85
N ILE A 20 14.92 8.11 -0.51
CA ILE A 20 14.57 7.79 0.89
C ILE A 20 15.84 7.68 1.75
N ALA A 21 16.92 7.07 1.25
CA ALA A 21 18.18 6.95 1.99
C ALA A 21 18.78 8.33 2.36
N LYS A 22 18.71 9.31 1.45
CA LYS A 22 19.13 10.70 1.74
C LYS A 22 18.29 11.29 2.88
N SER A 23 16.97 11.15 2.80
CA SER A 23 16.04 11.65 3.81
C SER A 23 16.22 10.97 5.17
N VAL A 24 16.47 9.66 5.18
CA VAL A 24 16.84 8.91 6.40
C VAL A 24 18.16 9.43 6.99
N GLY A 25 19.12 9.78 6.15
CA GLY A 25 20.37 10.42 6.58
C GLY A 25 20.13 11.74 7.32
N ILE A 26 19.24 12.59 6.80
CA ILE A 26 18.85 13.85 7.46
C ILE A 26 18.21 13.56 8.82
N LEU A 27 17.19 12.67 8.85
CA LEU A 27 16.54 12.28 10.11
C LEU A 27 17.50 11.72 11.15
N SER A 28 18.49 10.94 10.72
CA SER A 28 19.50 10.35 11.61
C SER A 28 20.44 11.40 12.22
N ARG A 29 20.84 12.42 11.44
CA ARG A 29 21.70 13.51 11.91
C ARG A 29 20.97 14.44 12.88
N THR A 30 19.69 14.70 12.62
CA THR A 30 18.84 15.58 13.46
C THR A 30 18.19 14.85 14.63
N ARG A 31 18.48 13.57 14.80
CA ARG A 31 17.79 12.65 15.70
C ARG A 31 17.70 13.17 17.14
N PHE A 32 18.78 13.73 17.67
CA PHE A 32 18.86 14.20 19.07
C PHE A 32 18.48 15.66 19.25
N TYR A 33 18.40 16.44 18.16
CA TYR A 33 18.12 17.89 18.20
C TYR A 33 16.63 18.22 18.03
N LEU A 34 15.86 17.35 17.37
CA LEU A 34 14.47 17.59 17.04
C LEU A 34 13.50 16.76 17.89
N SER A 35 12.35 17.36 18.18
CA SER A 35 11.27 16.64 18.84
C SER A 35 10.72 15.48 17.98
N CYS A 36 10.10 14.48 18.60
CA CYS A 36 9.49 13.35 17.89
C CYS A 36 8.42 13.84 16.89
N LYS A 37 7.63 14.85 17.27
CA LYS A 37 6.59 15.47 16.42
C LYS A 37 7.21 16.10 15.16
N THR A 38 8.28 16.86 15.30
CA THR A 38 8.98 17.50 14.18
C THR A 38 9.60 16.45 13.24
N LYS A 39 10.23 15.40 13.79
CA LYS A 39 10.77 14.29 12.98
C LYS A 39 9.68 13.51 12.25
N LEU A 40 8.52 13.32 12.87
CA LEU A 40 7.37 12.71 12.21
C LEU A 40 6.88 13.58 11.03
N MET A 41 6.86 14.90 11.21
CA MET A 41 6.55 15.83 10.10
C MET A 41 7.56 15.70 8.95
N LEU A 42 8.87 15.63 9.27
CA LEU A 42 9.92 15.38 8.27
C LEU A 42 9.76 14.03 7.57
N TYR A 43 9.32 12.98 8.28
CA TYR A 43 9.00 11.70 7.66
C TYR A 43 7.89 11.85 6.61
N TYR A 44 6.79 12.53 6.95
CA TYR A 44 5.67 12.72 6.04
C TYR A 44 5.97 13.67 4.87
N THR A 45 6.92 14.59 5.01
CA THR A 45 7.29 15.52 3.94
C THR A 45 8.40 14.98 3.04
N LEU A 46 9.39 14.25 3.59
CA LEU A 46 10.60 13.86 2.85
C LEU A 46 10.64 12.38 2.43
N ILE A 47 9.87 11.49 3.08
CA ILE A 47 9.93 10.04 2.83
C ILE A 47 8.59 9.56 2.26
N TYR A 48 7.50 9.88 2.93
CA TYR A 48 6.17 9.38 2.59
C TYR A 48 5.75 9.67 1.14
N PRO A 49 6.00 10.86 0.55
CA PRO A 49 5.64 11.14 -0.84
C PRO A 49 6.33 10.21 -1.86
N TYR A 50 7.58 9.83 -1.62
CA TYR A 50 8.28 8.87 -2.48
C TYR A 50 7.67 7.47 -2.44
N ILE A 51 7.10 7.09 -1.29
CA ILE A 51 6.46 5.78 -1.12
C ILE A 51 5.07 5.78 -1.75
N THR A 52 4.32 6.88 -1.62
CA THR A 52 2.91 6.94 -2.05
C THR A 52 2.73 7.34 -3.51
N TYR A 53 3.72 8.00 -4.12
CA TYR A 53 3.60 8.44 -5.51
C TYR A 53 3.45 7.25 -6.46
N CYS A 54 2.29 7.15 -7.12
CA CYS A 54 1.92 6.04 -8.02
C CYS A 54 2.13 4.64 -7.40
N ASN A 55 1.94 4.51 -6.08
CA ASN A 55 2.21 3.28 -5.34
C ASN A 55 1.46 2.07 -5.90
N SER A 56 0.17 2.20 -6.20
CA SER A 56 -0.65 1.13 -6.77
C SER A 56 -0.13 0.56 -8.09
N THR A 57 0.71 1.31 -8.81
CA THR A 57 1.27 0.89 -10.09
C THR A 57 2.56 0.07 -9.93
N TRP A 58 3.52 0.56 -9.12
CA TRP A 58 4.86 -0.04 -9.05
C TRP A 58 5.08 -0.92 -7.80
N SER A 59 4.28 -0.79 -6.75
CA SER A 59 4.50 -1.57 -5.53
C SER A 59 3.90 -2.98 -5.58
N SER A 60 3.05 -3.28 -6.57
CA SER A 60 2.66 -4.65 -6.88
C SER A 60 3.77 -5.34 -7.68
N THR A 61 4.86 -5.69 -7.01
CA THR A 61 6.07 -6.31 -7.57
C THR A 61 6.63 -7.38 -6.64
N TYR A 62 7.84 -7.89 -6.96
CA TYR A 62 8.50 -8.88 -6.11
C TYR A 62 8.79 -8.34 -4.71
N VAL A 63 8.48 -9.14 -3.69
CA VAL A 63 8.71 -8.80 -2.28
C VAL A 63 10.17 -8.41 -2.00
N SER A 64 11.13 -9.03 -2.67
CA SER A 64 12.57 -8.70 -2.57
C SER A 64 12.87 -7.25 -2.90
N ASN A 65 12.19 -6.69 -3.90
CA ASN A 65 12.32 -5.29 -4.28
C ASN A 65 11.75 -4.35 -3.21
N LEU A 66 10.56 -4.66 -2.69
CA LEU A 66 9.89 -3.85 -1.66
C LEU A 66 10.61 -3.90 -0.31
N ASN A 67 11.22 -5.04 0.04
CA ASN A 67 11.98 -5.20 1.28
C ASN A 67 13.12 -4.19 1.42
N ARG A 68 13.65 -3.68 0.32
CA ARG A 68 14.69 -2.63 0.33
C ARG A 68 14.10 -1.30 0.83
N ILE A 69 12.93 -0.91 0.33
CA ILE A 69 12.21 0.29 0.77
C ILE A 69 11.75 0.10 2.23
N TYR A 70 11.20 -1.05 2.56
CA TYR A 70 10.77 -1.39 3.92
C TYR A 70 11.93 -1.28 4.93
N SER A 71 13.13 -1.74 4.57
CA SER A 71 14.32 -1.62 5.42
C SER A 71 14.70 -0.15 5.68
N LEU A 72 14.60 0.71 4.67
CA LEU A 72 14.81 2.15 4.82
C LEU A 72 13.72 2.80 5.67
N GLN A 73 12.47 2.39 5.49
CA GLN A 73 11.34 2.86 6.28
C GLN A 73 11.50 2.48 7.76
N LYS A 74 11.95 1.25 8.07
CA LYS A 74 12.30 0.83 9.43
C LYS A 74 13.40 1.71 10.05
N ARG A 75 14.43 2.05 9.28
CA ARG A 75 15.50 2.96 9.75
C ARG A 75 14.96 4.36 10.04
N ALA A 76 14.08 4.89 9.18
CA ALA A 76 13.42 6.17 9.41
C ALA A 76 12.60 6.18 10.69
N VAL A 77 11.78 5.15 10.92
CA VAL A 77 10.92 5.03 12.11
C VAL A 77 11.77 4.97 13.39
N ARG A 78 12.90 4.22 13.40
CA ARG A 78 13.82 4.21 14.54
C ARG A 78 14.45 5.59 14.79
N ALA A 79 14.79 6.35 13.74
CA ALA A 79 15.33 7.70 13.87
C ALA A 79 14.28 8.67 14.43
N VAL A 80 13.01 8.56 14.02
CA VAL A 80 11.90 9.36 14.56
C VAL A 80 11.70 9.11 16.05
N THR A 81 11.74 7.85 16.49
CA THR A 81 11.45 7.45 17.87
C THR A 81 12.68 7.46 18.80
N ASN A 82 13.85 7.80 18.30
CA ASN A 82 15.14 7.68 19.04
C ASN A 82 15.44 6.25 19.54
N SER A 83 14.88 5.24 18.89
CA SER A 83 15.07 3.85 19.29
C SER A 83 16.45 3.32 18.84
N GLU A 84 16.95 2.30 19.52
CA GLU A 84 18.19 1.64 19.16
C GLU A 84 18.19 1.05 17.74
N TYR A 85 19.37 0.87 17.17
CA TYR A 85 19.52 0.35 15.80
C TYR A 85 18.86 -1.02 15.60
N ARG A 86 18.90 -1.89 16.61
CA ARG A 86 18.34 -3.26 16.59
C ARG A 86 16.90 -3.35 17.12
N ALA A 87 16.30 -2.23 17.58
CA ALA A 87 14.95 -2.25 18.13
C ALA A 87 13.93 -2.82 17.13
N HIS A 88 13.00 -3.62 17.63
CA HIS A 88 11.87 -4.11 16.85
C HIS A 88 11.01 -2.95 16.38
N THR A 89 10.67 -2.93 15.08
CA THR A 89 10.00 -1.77 14.47
C THR A 89 8.49 -1.91 14.41
N ALA A 90 7.92 -3.14 14.48
CA ALA A 90 6.48 -3.32 14.45
C ALA A 90 5.73 -2.47 15.49
N PRO A 91 6.10 -2.49 16.80
CA PRO A 91 5.43 -1.65 17.79
C PRO A 91 5.64 -0.15 17.54
N LEU A 92 6.75 0.24 16.89
CA LEU A 92 7.03 1.64 16.58
C LEU A 92 6.14 2.16 15.44
N PHE A 93 5.86 1.34 14.42
CA PHE A 93 4.90 1.66 13.36
C PHE A 93 3.51 1.88 13.95
N THR A 94 3.04 0.98 14.80
CA THR A 94 1.74 1.08 15.48
C THR A 94 1.67 2.32 16.39
N LYS A 95 2.71 2.58 17.21
CA LYS A 95 2.80 3.74 18.08
C LYS A 95 2.71 5.07 17.32
N LEU A 96 3.39 5.16 16.17
CA LEU A 96 3.39 6.36 15.33
C LEU A 96 2.20 6.42 14.36
N LYS A 97 1.39 5.37 14.31
CA LYS A 97 0.29 5.20 13.34
C LYS A 97 0.77 5.36 11.88
N ILE A 98 1.95 4.84 11.57
CA ILE A 98 2.54 4.84 10.24
C ILE A 98 2.27 3.49 9.59
N LEU A 99 1.74 3.48 8.39
CA LEU A 99 1.65 2.27 7.58
C LEU A 99 3.01 1.92 6.96
N ASP A 100 3.31 0.63 6.88
CA ASP A 100 4.43 0.15 6.10
C ASP A 100 4.13 0.13 4.60
N ILE A 101 5.13 -0.12 3.76
CA ILE A 101 4.99 -0.10 2.29
C ILE A 101 3.93 -1.11 1.80
N PHE A 102 3.81 -2.28 2.44
CA PHE A 102 2.85 -3.30 2.05
C PHE A 102 1.43 -2.89 2.42
N GLN A 103 1.25 -2.30 3.60
CA GLN A 103 -0.03 -1.75 4.06
C GLN A 103 -0.46 -0.55 3.22
N ILE A 104 0.48 0.32 2.82
CA ILE A 104 0.21 1.44 1.90
C ILE A 104 -0.29 0.93 0.57
N ASN A 105 0.36 -0.11 0.00
CA ASN A 105 -0.10 -0.72 -1.24
C ASN A 105 -1.52 -1.30 -1.11
N THR A 106 -1.77 -2.04 -0.04
CA THR A 106 -3.10 -2.60 0.26
C THR A 106 -4.16 -1.50 0.37
N LEU A 107 -3.84 -0.39 1.06
CA LEU A 107 -4.73 0.76 1.17
C LEU A 107 -5.04 1.40 -0.18
N ASP A 108 -4.04 1.58 -1.04
CA ASP A 108 -4.24 2.22 -2.35
C ASP A 108 -5.06 1.32 -3.30
N ILE A 109 -4.83 0.00 -3.26
CA ILE A 109 -5.66 -0.97 -3.98
C ILE A 109 -7.10 -0.96 -3.45
N ALA A 110 -7.29 -0.93 -2.12
CA ALA A 110 -8.62 -0.87 -1.51
C ALA A 110 -9.39 0.40 -1.92
N LYS A 111 -8.71 1.56 -1.96
CA LYS A 111 -9.31 2.82 -2.45
C LYS A 111 -9.76 2.72 -3.90
N PHE A 112 -8.92 2.13 -4.77
CA PHE A 112 -9.26 1.92 -6.17
C PHE A 112 -10.50 1.03 -6.30
N MET A 113 -10.56 -0.07 -5.55
CA MET A 113 -11.70 -0.99 -5.54
C MET A 113 -12.97 -0.32 -4.99
N PHE A 114 -12.85 0.53 -3.98
CA PHE A 114 -13.98 1.32 -3.49
C PHE A 114 -14.54 2.24 -4.58
N CYS A 115 -13.66 2.97 -5.29
CA CYS A 115 -14.08 3.83 -6.40
C CYS A 115 -14.72 3.01 -7.53
N TYR A 116 -14.20 1.82 -7.83
CA TYR A 116 -14.79 0.89 -8.78
C TYR A 116 -16.19 0.44 -8.34
N HIS A 117 -16.30 -0.05 -7.10
CA HIS A 117 -17.54 -0.59 -6.55
C HIS A 117 -18.68 0.43 -6.50
N ASN A 118 -18.35 1.69 -6.27
CA ASN A 118 -19.29 2.82 -6.21
C ASN A 118 -19.42 3.57 -7.54
N ASN A 119 -18.92 3.04 -8.66
CA ASN A 119 -18.99 3.65 -10.01
C ASN A 119 -18.42 5.08 -10.06
N LEU A 120 -17.38 5.36 -9.27
CA LEU A 120 -16.67 6.67 -9.21
C LEU A 120 -15.50 6.75 -10.20
N LEU A 121 -15.21 5.67 -10.93
CA LEU A 121 -14.16 5.64 -11.94
C LEU A 121 -14.69 6.04 -13.33
N PRO A 122 -13.82 6.50 -14.24
CA PRO A 122 -14.19 6.76 -15.62
C PRO A 122 -14.84 5.57 -16.32
N PRO A 123 -15.68 5.76 -17.35
CA PRO A 123 -16.42 4.69 -18.04
C PRO A 123 -15.55 3.54 -18.56
N LEU A 124 -14.29 3.82 -18.88
CA LEU A 124 -13.32 2.83 -19.33
C LEU A 124 -13.12 1.66 -18.33
N PHE A 125 -13.41 1.88 -17.05
CA PHE A 125 -13.21 0.87 -16.00
C PHE A 125 -14.46 0.09 -15.63
N LEU A 126 -15.65 0.41 -16.17
CA LEU A 126 -16.95 -0.15 -15.75
C LEU A 126 -17.03 -1.69 -15.81
N ASN A 127 -16.32 -2.32 -16.74
CA ASN A 127 -16.37 -3.78 -16.94
C ASN A 127 -15.06 -4.49 -16.56
N LEU A 128 -14.28 -3.88 -15.67
CA LEU A 128 -12.95 -4.39 -15.32
C LEU A 128 -13.02 -5.66 -14.45
N PHE A 129 -13.99 -5.75 -13.56
CA PHE A 129 -14.17 -6.87 -12.63
C PHE A 129 -15.57 -7.46 -12.74
N MET A 130 -15.66 -8.79 -12.61
CA MET A 130 -16.91 -9.53 -12.54
C MET A 130 -17.10 -10.12 -11.15
N THR A 131 -18.34 -10.23 -10.69
CA THR A 131 -18.67 -10.98 -9.47
C THR A 131 -18.82 -12.46 -9.77
N ASN A 132 -18.71 -13.31 -8.75
CA ASN A 132 -18.91 -14.74 -8.92
C ASN A 132 -20.35 -15.06 -9.37
N SER A 133 -21.34 -14.30 -8.92
CA SER A 133 -22.75 -14.44 -9.33
C SER A 133 -22.98 -14.17 -10.83
N GLN A 134 -22.16 -13.32 -11.46
CA GLN A 134 -22.24 -13.07 -12.90
C GLN A 134 -21.65 -14.20 -13.76
N VAL A 135 -20.78 -15.02 -13.15
CA VAL A 135 -20.10 -16.12 -13.86
C VAL A 135 -20.75 -17.47 -13.62
N HIS A 136 -21.30 -17.69 -12.44
CA HIS A 136 -21.92 -18.96 -12.03
C HIS A 136 -23.37 -18.73 -11.61
N LYS A 137 -24.29 -19.55 -12.11
CA LYS A 137 -25.72 -19.48 -11.76
C LYS A 137 -26.05 -20.02 -10.36
N TYR A 138 -25.06 -20.61 -9.67
CA TYR A 138 -25.26 -21.19 -8.33
C TYR A 138 -25.07 -20.12 -7.25
N ASP A 139 -26.03 -20.05 -6.34
CA ASP A 139 -25.94 -19.18 -5.17
C ASP A 139 -24.99 -19.80 -4.14
N THR A 140 -23.83 -19.19 -4.00
CA THR A 140 -22.77 -19.62 -3.07
C THR A 140 -22.50 -18.51 -2.04
N ARG A 141 -21.91 -18.88 -0.89
CA ARG A 141 -21.54 -17.92 0.15
C ARG A 141 -20.64 -16.77 -0.36
N THR A 142 -19.96 -16.97 -1.49
CA THR A 142 -19.06 -16.02 -2.12
C THR A 142 -19.63 -15.42 -3.41
N ALA A 143 -20.95 -15.54 -3.66
CA ALA A 143 -21.58 -15.05 -4.87
C ALA A 143 -21.36 -13.53 -5.10
N GLY A 144 -21.42 -12.73 -4.05
CA GLY A 144 -21.17 -11.29 -4.10
C GLY A 144 -19.71 -10.86 -4.20
N ASN A 145 -18.75 -11.79 -4.03
CA ASN A 145 -17.33 -11.48 -4.11
C ASN A 145 -16.89 -11.27 -5.56
N TYR A 146 -15.91 -10.39 -5.76
CA TYR A 146 -15.25 -10.25 -7.06
C TYR A 146 -14.44 -11.50 -7.39
N ARG A 147 -14.55 -11.95 -8.64
CA ARG A 147 -13.82 -13.13 -9.12
C ARG A 147 -12.32 -12.83 -9.21
N VAL A 148 -11.52 -13.68 -8.55
CA VAL A 148 -10.07 -13.69 -8.71
C VAL A 148 -9.72 -14.64 -9.85
N HIS A 149 -9.18 -14.11 -10.96
CA HIS A 149 -8.77 -14.92 -12.10
C HIS A 149 -7.54 -15.76 -11.77
N PRO A 150 -7.52 -17.07 -12.10
CA PRO A 150 -6.33 -17.88 -11.95
C PRO A 150 -5.20 -17.33 -12.84
N CYS A 151 -4.02 -17.16 -12.27
CA CYS A 151 -2.85 -16.60 -12.96
C CYS A 151 -1.65 -17.53 -12.85
N ARG A 152 -1.05 -17.88 -14.00
CA ARG A 152 0.16 -18.70 -14.06
C ARG A 152 1.45 -17.88 -13.90
N THR A 153 1.44 -16.63 -14.35
CA THR A 153 2.63 -15.77 -14.31
C THR A 153 2.59 -14.79 -13.16
N ASN A 154 3.76 -14.47 -12.59
CA ASN A 154 3.86 -13.47 -11.52
C ASN A 154 3.50 -12.06 -12.00
N ILE A 155 3.84 -11.71 -13.25
CA ILE A 155 3.49 -10.40 -13.84
C ILE A 155 1.98 -10.19 -13.79
N LYS A 156 1.19 -11.20 -14.18
CA LYS A 156 -0.27 -11.11 -14.11
C LYS A 156 -0.79 -11.02 -12.67
N LYS A 157 -0.13 -11.69 -11.71
CA LYS A 157 -0.46 -11.56 -10.27
C LYS A 157 -0.19 -10.18 -9.69
N PHE A 158 0.69 -9.39 -10.31
CA PHE A 158 0.99 -8.02 -9.90
C PHE A 158 0.01 -6.99 -10.47
N THR A 159 -0.86 -7.37 -11.40
CA THR A 159 -1.86 -6.44 -11.95
C THR A 159 -2.99 -6.17 -10.96
N ILE A 160 -3.63 -5.00 -11.11
CA ILE A 160 -4.81 -4.61 -10.34
C ILE A 160 -5.97 -5.60 -10.54
N LEU A 161 -6.05 -6.24 -11.71
CA LEU A 161 -7.07 -7.26 -12.03
C LEU A 161 -7.00 -8.48 -11.11
N TYR A 162 -5.83 -8.79 -10.56
CA TYR A 162 -5.64 -9.88 -9.61
C TYR A 162 -5.65 -9.37 -8.18
N GLN A 163 -4.90 -8.32 -7.89
CA GLN A 163 -4.75 -7.79 -6.53
C GLN A 163 -6.02 -7.09 -6.02
N GLY A 164 -6.75 -6.40 -6.90
CA GLY A 164 -7.99 -5.71 -6.55
C GLY A 164 -9.02 -6.63 -5.90
N PRO A 165 -9.53 -7.66 -6.62
CA PRO A 165 -10.45 -8.64 -6.06
C PRO A 165 -9.91 -9.33 -4.80
N LYS A 166 -8.62 -9.68 -4.78
CA LYS A 166 -8.00 -10.33 -3.63
C LYS A 166 -8.04 -9.46 -2.38
N VAL A 167 -7.65 -8.19 -2.49
CA VAL A 167 -7.68 -7.24 -1.36
C VAL A 167 -9.11 -6.94 -0.94
N TRP A 168 -10.01 -6.67 -1.88
CA TRP A 168 -11.40 -6.35 -1.59
C TRP A 168 -12.13 -7.46 -0.86
N ASN A 169 -12.01 -8.69 -1.35
CA ASN A 169 -12.66 -9.86 -0.76
C ASN A 169 -12.12 -10.22 0.64
N CYS A 170 -10.92 -9.73 1.02
CA CYS A 170 -10.37 -9.88 2.35
C CYS A 170 -10.88 -8.82 3.35
N LEU A 171 -11.51 -7.74 2.88
CA LEU A 171 -12.05 -6.71 3.77
C LEU A 171 -13.36 -7.19 4.41
N PRO A 172 -13.58 -6.87 5.70
CA PRO A 172 -14.85 -7.16 6.36
C PRO A 172 -16.03 -6.43 5.72
N ALA A 173 -17.21 -7.06 5.72
CA ALA A 173 -18.44 -6.49 5.16
C ALA A 173 -18.80 -5.12 5.76
N CYS A 174 -18.50 -4.87 7.03
CA CYS A 174 -18.71 -3.58 7.68
C CYS A 174 -17.87 -2.44 7.08
N ILE A 175 -16.80 -2.76 6.34
CA ILE A 175 -15.97 -1.78 5.63
C ILE A 175 -16.42 -1.65 4.18
N THR A 176 -16.68 -2.77 3.49
CA THR A 176 -17.06 -2.75 2.06
C THR A 176 -18.42 -2.12 1.79
N ASN A 177 -19.34 -2.16 2.77
CA ASN A 177 -20.69 -1.58 2.63
C ASN A 177 -20.76 -0.08 2.92
N LEU A 178 -19.63 0.58 3.19
CA LEU A 178 -19.61 2.02 3.40
C LEU A 178 -19.80 2.77 2.07
N SER A 179 -20.60 3.83 2.08
CA SER A 179 -20.84 4.68 0.90
C SER A 179 -19.91 5.89 0.83
N SER A 180 -19.38 6.36 1.97
CA SER A 180 -18.52 7.54 2.05
C SER A 180 -17.05 7.18 1.92
N PHE A 181 -16.35 7.74 0.92
CA PHE A 181 -14.91 7.52 0.70
C PHE A 181 -14.02 7.91 1.89
N PRO A 182 -14.21 9.07 2.56
CA PRO A 182 -13.40 9.41 3.73
C PRO A 182 -13.59 8.42 4.88
N THR A 183 -14.83 7.99 5.15
CA THR A 183 -15.15 7.01 6.19
C THR A 183 -14.54 5.66 5.86
N PHE A 184 -14.67 5.19 4.62
CA PHE A 184 -14.04 3.96 4.13
C PHE A 184 -12.53 3.99 4.32
N LYS A 185 -11.86 5.05 3.84
CA LYS A 185 -10.41 5.23 3.99
C LYS A 185 -9.97 5.11 5.45
N ASN A 186 -10.66 5.80 6.36
CA ASN A 186 -10.31 5.79 7.78
C ASN A 186 -10.52 4.40 8.40
N LYS A 187 -11.59 3.70 8.04
CA LYS A 187 -11.84 2.33 8.53
C LYS A 187 -10.81 1.31 8.00
N VAL A 188 -10.41 1.43 6.73
CA VAL A 188 -9.32 0.60 6.20
C VAL A 188 -7.99 0.91 6.90
N LEU A 189 -7.68 2.19 7.18
CA LEU A 189 -6.51 2.58 7.96
C LEU A 189 -6.53 1.95 9.36
N GLU A 190 -7.65 2.04 10.09
CA GLU A 190 -7.81 1.41 11.40
C GLU A 190 -7.64 -0.12 11.33
N PHE A 191 -8.15 -0.75 10.28
CA PHE A 191 -8.03 -2.19 10.06
C PHE A 191 -6.59 -2.63 9.81
N LEU A 192 -5.82 -1.86 9.02
CA LEU A 192 -4.43 -2.16 8.69
C LEU A 192 -3.44 -1.87 9.83
N LEU A 193 -3.80 -1.02 10.79
CA LEU A 193 -2.97 -0.67 11.96
C LEU A 193 -3.15 -1.62 13.16
N LYS A 194 -4.13 -2.52 13.09
CA LYS A 194 -4.32 -3.57 14.11
C LYS A 194 -3.30 -4.69 13.95
#